data_b46333d6769570bbd9431f3080ae25ee
#
_entry.id   b46333d6769570bbd9431f3080ae25ee
#
_cell.length_a   1.000
_cell.length_b   1.000
_cell.length_c   1.000
_cell.angle_alpha   90.00
_cell.angle_beta   90.00
_cell.angle_gamma   90.00
#
_symmetry.space_group_name_H-M   'P 1'
#
loop_
_entity.id
_entity.type
_entity.pdbx_description
1 polymer ?
#
loop_
_entity_poly.entity_id
_entity_poly.type
_entity_poly.pdbx_seq_one_letter_code
_entity_poly.pdbx_strand_id
1 'polypeptide(L)'
;MCGVYTNFRNLWIWKYLGRRVSWYLKVSINEMPAKYLIAKRTPTPLDKNSEISVEEGLKIYEKATEEFLRIKRDVENGLKLGSLEIPSYSLLDLAKDLVWKIVRKCVFCRWRCGVDRSNESRLGACMLTTESRVSSYFHHLGEELIFRGTHGSGTIFFTSCNMRCLFCQNADISKDRFNGIPVTPRQLAQMAYMLRIEGCHNINWVGGEPTPHIHSIVTAIWHLAYEGFRLRPSEEDLD
;
A
#
# COMPACT_ATOMS: atom_id res chain seq x y z
N MET A 1 -11.56 20.44 -7.83
CA MET A 1 -11.51 19.00 -7.47
C MET A 1 -12.86 18.25 -7.53
N CYS A 2 -14.00 18.93 -7.55
CA CYS A 2 -15.33 18.28 -7.51
C CYS A 2 -15.75 17.55 -8.81
N GLY A 3 -15.29 17.97 -9.99
CA GLY A 3 -15.77 17.42 -11.27
C GLY A 3 -15.28 16.01 -11.62
N VAL A 4 -14.06 15.65 -11.21
CA VAL A 4 -13.43 14.34 -11.51
C VAL A 4 -14.18 13.20 -10.83
N TYR A 5 -14.54 13.36 -9.56
CA TYR A 5 -15.21 12.33 -8.78
C TYR A 5 -16.66 12.11 -9.23
N THR A 6 -17.33 13.16 -9.70
CA THR A 6 -18.70 13.08 -10.22
C THR A 6 -18.75 12.20 -11.47
N ASN A 7 -17.78 12.35 -12.38
CA ASN A 7 -17.68 11.55 -13.59
C ASN A 7 -17.40 10.07 -13.28
N PHE A 8 -16.51 9.78 -12.31
CA PHE A 8 -16.21 8.42 -11.90
C PHE A 8 -17.44 7.69 -11.33
N ARG A 9 -18.21 8.38 -10.46
CA ARG A 9 -19.47 7.84 -9.90
C ARG A 9 -20.47 7.42 -10.98
N ASN A 10 -20.52 8.15 -12.11
CA ASN A 10 -21.49 7.95 -13.18
C ASN A 10 -21.07 6.90 -14.22
N LEU A 11 -19.94 6.23 -14.05
CA LEU A 11 -19.54 5.16 -14.97
C LEU A 11 -20.56 4.01 -14.95
N TRP A 12 -20.93 3.54 -16.14
CA TRP A 12 -21.93 2.48 -16.34
C TRP A 12 -21.59 1.17 -15.59
N ILE A 13 -20.30 0.88 -15.39
CA ILE A 13 -19.81 -0.33 -14.71
C ILE A 13 -20.38 -0.48 -13.29
N TRP A 14 -20.69 0.62 -12.60
CA TRP A 14 -21.22 0.61 -11.24
C TRP A 14 -22.63 0.04 -11.15
N LYS A 15 -23.41 0.04 -12.26
CA LYS A 15 -24.72 -0.63 -12.31
C LYS A 15 -24.61 -2.13 -12.06
N TYR A 16 -23.49 -2.74 -12.47
CA TYR A 16 -23.26 -4.17 -12.36
C TYR A 16 -22.45 -4.56 -11.12
N LEU A 17 -21.49 -3.74 -10.73
CA LEU A 17 -20.52 -4.06 -9.67
C LEU A 17 -20.80 -3.33 -8.35
N GLY A 18 -21.63 -2.27 -8.34
CA GLY A 18 -21.73 -1.32 -7.24
C GLY A 18 -22.00 -1.93 -5.87
N ARG A 19 -22.82 -2.99 -5.77
CA ARG A 19 -23.06 -3.66 -4.50
C ARG A 19 -21.88 -4.47 -4.00
N ARG A 20 -21.14 -5.13 -4.92
CA ARG A 20 -20.01 -6.02 -4.58
C ARG A 20 -18.75 -5.26 -4.20
N VAL A 21 -18.54 -4.10 -4.78
CA VAL A 21 -17.35 -3.26 -4.58
C VAL A 21 -17.70 -1.86 -4.06
N SER A 22 -18.83 -1.74 -3.36
CA SER A 22 -19.37 -0.46 -2.88
C SER A 22 -18.37 0.31 -1.99
N TRP A 23 -17.63 -0.39 -1.14
CA TRP A 23 -16.58 0.23 -0.33
C TRP A 23 -15.49 0.87 -1.20
N TYR A 24 -15.00 0.14 -2.22
CA TYR A 24 -13.98 0.66 -3.14
C TYR A 24 -14.49 1.93 -3.86
N LEU A 25 -15.70 1.90 -4.41
CA LEU A 25 -16.29 3.08 -5.05
C LEU A 25 -16.33 4.26 -4.09
N LYS A 26 -16.89 4.07 -2.90
CA LYS A 26 -17.02 5.14 -1.89
C LYS A 26 -15.67 5.71 -1.44
N VAL A 27 -14.64 4.88 -1.31
CA VAL A 27 -13.26 5.34 -1.03
C VAL A 27 -12.71 6.14 -2.21
N SER A 28 -12.89 5.65 -3.44
CA SER A 28 -12.39 6.31 -4.65
C SER A 28 -12.96 7.71 -4.86
N ILE A 29 -14.19 7.95 -4.39
CA ILE A 29 -14.87 9.26 -4.45
C ILE A 29 -14.87 10.02 -3.12
N ASN A 30 -14.06 9.60 -2.14
CA ASN A 30 -13.89 10.20 -0.80
C ASN A 30 -15.17 10.23 0.07
N GLU A 31 -16.11 9.29 -0.13
CA GLU A 31 -17.31 9.15 0.73
C GLU A 31 -17.07 8.21 1.92
N MET A 32 -16.08 7.33 1.81
CA MET A 32 -15.68 6.43 2.89
C MET A 32 -14.17 6.50 3.12
N PRO A 33 -13.71 6.27 4.33
CA PRO A 33 -12.28 6.25 4.62
C PRO A 33 -11.60 5.05 3.97
N ALA A 34 -10.34 5.22 3.56
CA ALA A 34 -9.50 4.10 3.17
C ALA A 34 -9.26 3.17 4.38
N LYS A 35 -9.13 1.87 4.12
CA LYS A 35 -8.99 0.84 5.18
C LYS A 35 -7.78 1.07 6.09
N TYR A 36 -6.69 1.62 5.57
CA TYR A 36 -5.51 1.92 6.39
C TYR A 36 -5.78 3.01 7.46
N LEU A 37 -6.75 3.92 7.21
CA LEU A 37 -7.17 4.90 8.21
C LEU A 37 -7.97 4.25 9.35
N ILE A 38 -8.66 3.15 9.08
CA ILE A 38 -9.29 2.31 10.10
C ILE A 38 -8.20 1.57 10.88
N ALA A 39 -7.24 0.94 10.18
CA ALA A 39 -6.13 0.25 10.83
C ALA A 39 -5.31 1.17 11.75
N LYS A 40 -5.12 2.44 11.38
CA LYS A 40 -4.51 3.48 12.22
C LYS A 40 -5.27 3.70 13.53
N ARG A 41 -6.58 3.43 13.58
CA ARG A 41 -7.43 3.61 14.77
C ARG A 41 -7.83 2.30 15.44
N THR A 42 -7.34 1.19 14.93
CA THR A 42 -7.54 -0.11 15.55
C THR A 42 -6.48 -0.32 16.62
N PRO A 43 -6.85 -0.45 17.92
CA PRO A 43 -5.88 -0.63 18.99
C PRO A 43 -5.24 -2.02 18.97
N THR A 44 -4.03 -2.09 19.49
CA THR A 44 -3.35 -3.35 19.84
C THR A 44 -3.00 -3.33 21.32
N PRO A 45 -2.75 -4.48 21.96
CA PRO A 45 -2.31 -4.53 23.36
C PRO A 45 -0.82 -4.17 23.57
N LEU A 46 -0.18 -3.60 22.55
CA LEU A 46 1.24 -3.27 22.54
C LEU A 46 1.46 -1.77 22.71
N ASP A 47 2.68 -1.41 23.05
CA ASP A 47 3.21 -0.04 22.99
C ASP A 47 4.43 0.02 22.05
N LYS A 48 4.95 1.24 21.86
CA LYS A 48 6.09 1.48 20.93
C LYS A 48 7.38 0.79 21.34
N ASN A 49 7.51 0.40 22.61
CA ASN A 49 8.71 -0.20 23.17
C ASN A 49 8.57 -1.72 23.34
N SER A 50 7.43 -2.29 22.94
CA SER A 50 7.18 -3.72 23.08
C SER A 50 8.11 -4.53 22.16
N GLU A 51 8.99 -5.33 22.76
CA GLU A 51 9.80 -6.30 22.06
C GLU A 51 9.02 -7.62 21.91
N ILE A 52 8.62 -7.93 20.68
CA ILE A 52 7.88 -9.16 20.36
C ILE A 52 8.55 -9.91 19.23
N SER A 53 8.43 -11.22 19.23
CA SER A 53 8.80 -12.07 18.10
C SER A 53 7.84 -11.86 16.92
N VAL A 54 8.25 -12.31 15.72
CA VAL A 54 7.36 -12.30 14.54
C VAL A 54 6.12 -13.16 14.79
N GLU A 55 6.29 -14.31 15.43
CA GLU A 55 5.19 -15.23 15.70
C GLU A 55 4.13 -14.65 16.65
N GLU A 56 4.58 -14.05 17.74
CA GLU A 56 3.68 -13.36 18.69
C GLU A 56 2.99 -12.17 18.03
N GLY A 57 3.75 -11.37 17.28
CA GLY A 57 3.19 -10.22 16.55
C GLY A 57 2.13 -10.62 15.52
N LEU A 58 2.30 -11.76 14.82
CA LEU A 58 1.29 -12.28 13.89
C LEU A 58 0.02 -12.73 14.63
N LYS A 59 0.13 -13.37 15.80
CA LYS A 59 -1.04 -13.74 16.63
C LYS A 59 -1.80 -12.49 17.09
N ILE A 60 -1.08 -11.46 17.53
CA ILE A 60 -1.69 -10.18 17.93
C ILE A 60 -2.35 -9.50 16.74
N TYR A 61 -1.68 -9.49 15.56
CA TYR A 61 -2.21 -8.94 14.32
C TYR A 61 -3.52 -9.62 13.90
N GLU A 62 -3.58 -10.95 13.96
CA GLU A 62 -4.77 -11.73 13.65
C GLU A 62 -5.94 -11.35 14.59
N LYS A 63 -5.68 -11.31 15.91
CA LYS A 63 -6.69 -10.90 16.90
C LYS A 63 -7.14 -9.45 16.69
N ALA A 64 -6.23 -8.51 16.45
CA ALA A 64 -6.57 -7.11 16.21
C ALA A 64 -7.33 -6.91 14.89
N THR A 65 -7.22 -7.86 13.94
CA THR A 65 -8.02 -7.84 12.70
C THR A 65 -9.51 -8.04 12.97
N GLU A 66 -9.90 -8.74 14.03
CA GLU A 66 -11.33 -8.87 14.44
C GLU A 66 -11.89 -7.50 14.83
N GLU A 67 -11.14 -6.75 15.62
CA GLU A 67 -11.51 -5.39 16.03
C GLU A 67 -11.53 -4.43 14.84
N PHE A 68 -10.56 -4.52 13.94
CA PHE A 68 -10.56 -3.78 12.68
C PHE A 68 -11.85 -4.04 11.87
N LEU A 69 -12.27 -5.30 11.76
CA LEU A 69 -13.50 -5.67 11.04
C LEU A 69 -14.76 -5.16 11.76
N ARG A 70 -14.75 -5.08 13.08
CA ARG A 70 -15.82 -4.47 13.88
C ARG A 70 -15.92 -2.98 13.57
N ILE A 71 -14.83 -2.24 13.72
CA ILE A 71 -14.79 -0.79 13.44
C ILE A 71 -15.19 -0.52 11.98
N LYS A 72 -14.74 -1.36 11.03
CA LYS A 72 -15.12 -1.23 9.62
C LYS A 72 -16.65 -1.32 9.43
N ARG A 73 -17.31 -2.28 10.10
CA ARG A 73 -18.79 -2.40 10.04
C ARG A 73 -19.47 -1.20 10.66
N ASP A 74 -18.96 -0.71 11.80
CA ASP A 74 -19.52 0.46 12.48
C ASP A 74 -19.42 1.71 11.59
N VAL A 75 -18.31 1.88 10.86
CA VAL A 75 -18.14 2.95 9.88
C VAL A 75 -19.11 2.79 8.68
N GLU A 76 -19.34 1.56 8.22
CA GLU A 76 -20.37 1.28 7.19
C GLU A 76 -21.78 1.67 7.67
N ASN A 77 -22.04 1.56 8.96
CA ASN A 77 -23.30 1.90 9.63
C ASN A 77 -23.37 3.36 10.11
N GLY A 78 -22.40 4.20 9.73
CA GLY A 78 -22.45 5.65 9.96
C GLY A 78 -21.56 6.19 11.08
N LEU A 79 -20.74 5.35 11.73
CA LEU A 79 -19.75 5.84 12.68
C LEU A 79 -18.75 6.75 11.96
N LYS A 80 -18.58 7.97 12.46
CA LYS A 80 -17.55 8.89 11.95
C LYS A 80 -16.18 8.43 12.44
N LEU A 81 -15.30 8.00 11.54
CA LEU A 81 -13.97 7.50 11.90
C LEU A 81 -13.17 8.52 12.73
N GLY A 82 -13.37 9.82 12.50
CA GLY A 82 -12.72 10.91 13.24
C GLY A 82 -13.11 10.98 14.73
N SER A 83 -14.22 10.36 15.15
CA SER A 83 -14.61 10.30 16.58
C SER A 83 -13.84 9.25 17.37
N LEU A 84 -13.12 8.33 16.71
CA LEU A 84 -12.28 7.36 17.37
C LEU A 84 -10.89 7.96 17.61
N GLU A 85 -10.37 7.73 18.80
CA GLU A 85 -8.99 8.09 19.14
C GLU A 85 -7.98 7.27 18.34
N ILE A 86 -6.80 7.85 18.15
CA ILE A 86 -5.66 7.14 17.58
C ILE A 86 -4.90 6.51 18.75
N PRO A 87 -4.81 5.17 18.83
CA PRO A 87 -4.11 4.51 19.93
C PRO A 87 -2.60 4.82 19.89
N SER A 88 -1.92 4.66 21.01
CA SER A 88 -0.47 4.84 21.10
C SER A 88 0.31 3.89 20.18
N TYR A 89 -0.25 2.72 19.91
CA TYR A 89 0.28 1.73 18.98
C TYR A 89 -0.89 0.97 18.29
N SER A 90 -1.06 1.26 17.02
CA SER A 90 -2.20 0.78 16.22
C SER A 90 -1.89 -0.53 15.48
N LEU A 91 -2.93 -1.12 14.89
CA LEU A 91 -2.77 -2.24 13.96
C LEU A 91 -1.88 -1.88 12.76
N LEU A 92 -1.90 -0.62 12.29
CA LEU A 92 -1.06 -0.16 11.20
C LEU A 92 0.42 -0.05 11.64
N ASP A 93 0.69 0.38 12.88
CA ASP A 93 2.04 0.39 13.44
C ASP A 93 2.59 -1.04 13.55
N LEU A 94 1.78 -1.96 14.09
CA LEU A 94 2.16 -3.37 14.18
C LEU A 94 2.43 -3.98 12.79
N ALA A 95 1.59 -3.70 11.80
CA ALA A 95 1.79 -4.17 10.43
C ALA A 95 3.13 -3.70 9.86
N LYS A 96 3.44 -2.40 10.04
CA LYS A 96 4.71 -1.81 9.60
C LYS A 96 5.91 -2.52 10.27
N ASP A 97 5.88 -2.68 11.58
CA ASP A 97 7.02 -3.27 12.30
C ASP A 97 7.19 -4.76 12.00
N LEU A 98 6.08 -5.50 11.80
CA LEU A 98 6.12 -6.91 11.42
C LEU A 98 6.76 -7.12 10.05
N VAL A 99 6.42 -6.33 9.03
CA VAL A 99 7.02 -6.52 7.70
C VAL A 99 8.53 -6.25 7.70
N TRP A 100 9.02 -5.33 8.54
CA TRP A 100 10.45 -5.09 8.71
C TRP A 100 11.16 -6.18 9.51
N LYS A 101 10.48 -6.86 10.42
CA LYS A 101 11.00 -8.07 11.09
C LYS A 101 11.04 -9.26 10.13
N ILE A 102 9.97 -9.48 9.36
CA ILE A 102 9.86 -10.59 8.41
C ILE A 102 10.90 -10.49 7.29
N VAL A 103 11.27 -9.29 6.84
CA VAL A 103 12.27 -9.11 5.78
C VAL A 103 13.67 -9.64 6.17
N ARG A 104 13.96 -9.74 7.48
CA ARG A 104 15.21 -10.32 8.01
C ARG A 104 15.28 -11.86 7.86
N LYS A 105 14.14 -12.52 7.72
CA LYS A 105 14.02 -13.94 7.38
C LYS A 105 12.87 -14.08 6.41
N CYS A 106 13.09 -13.62 5.17
CA CYS A 106 12.05 -13.31 4.22
C CYS A 106 11.19 -14.53 3.84
N VAL A 107 9.89 -14.41 4.14
CA VAL A 107 8.86 -15.39 3.79
C VAL A 107 7.64 -14.73 3.14
N PHE A 108 7.79 -13.56 2.53
CA PHE A 108 6.70 -12.78 1.94
C PHE A 108 5.94 -13.49 0.83
N CYS A 109 6.59 -14.37 0.10
CA CYS A 109 5.99 -15.07 -1.02
C CYS A 109 6.14 -16.58 -0.88
N ARG A 110 5.54 -17.34 -1.81
CA ARG A 110 5.54 -18.80 -1.81
C ARG A 110 6.94 -19.43 -1.84
N TRP A 111 7.95 -18.73 -2.33
CA TRP A 111 9.33 -19.20 -2.31
C TRP A 111 9.91 -19.38 -0.91
N ARG A 112 9.45 -18.62 0.07
CA ARG A 112 9.85 -18.69 1.48
C ARG A 112 11.37 -18.84 1.63
N CYS A 113 12.12 -17.99 0.93
CA CYS A 113 13.59 -18.12 0.79
C CYS A 113 14.33 -18.10 2.12
N GLY A 114 13.76 -17.51 3.17
CA GLY A 114 14.39 -17.40 4.50
C GLY A 114 15.67 -16.55 4.54
N VAL A 115 15.96 -15.81 3.48
CA VAL A 115 17.13 -14.93 3.41
C VAL A 115 16.93 -13.66 4.24
N ASP A 116 18.01 -13.15 4.84
CA ASP A 116 18.03 -11.79 5.37
C ASP A 116 18.29 -10.81 4.22
N ARG A 117 17.25 -10.05 3.86
CA ARG A 117 17.32 -9.10 2.74
C ARG A 117 18.04 -7.80 3.08
N SER A 118 18.41 -7.58 4.34
CA SER A 118 19.30 -6.47 4.69
C SER A 118 20.77 -6.74 4.33
N ASN A 119 21.08 -7.98 3.96
CA ASN A 119 22.41 -8.41 3.56
C ASN A 119 22.42 -8.84 2.09
N GLU A 120 23.30 -8.24 1.30
CA GLU A 120 23.42 -8.53 -0.15
C GLU A 120 24.15 -9.84 -0.45
N SER A 121 24.80 -10.46 0.53
CA SER A 121 25.59 -11.68 0.31
C SER A 121 24.76 -12.87 -0.20
N ARG A 122 23.45 -12.89 0.09
CA ARG A 122 22.53 -13.92 -0.37
C ARG A 122 21.18 -13.34 -0.72
N LEU A 123 20.83 -13.38 -1.98
CA LEU A 123 19.53 -12.92 -2.49
C LEU A 123 18.55 -14.09 -2.64
N GLY A 124 17.26 -13.79 -2.44
CA GLY A 124 16.17 -14.74 -2.68
C GLY A 124 15.74 -14.77 -4.16
N ALA A 125 14.64 -15.49 -4.45
CA ALA A 125 14.10 -15.66 -5.81
C ALA A 125 13.78 -14.33 -6.53
N CYS A 126 13.40 -13.28 -5.79
CA CYS A 126 13.14 -11.96 -6.35
C CYS A 126 14.42 -11.13 -6.59
N MET A 127 15.60 -11.57 -6.15
CA MET A 127 16.87 -10.87 -6.29
C MET A 127 16.89 -9.45 -5.66
N LEU A 128 16.04 -9.20 -4.65
CA LEU A 128 15.93 -7.90 -3.98
C LEU A 128 16.55 -7.94 -2.58
N THR A 129 17.13 -6.81 -2.21
CA THR A 129 17.44 -6.44 -0.82
C THR A 129 16.23 -5.79 -0.15
N THR A 130 16.43 -5.05 0.94
CA THR A 130 15.41 -4.18 1.53
C THR A 130 15.14 -2.93 0.71
N GLU A 131 16.02 -2.59 -0.24
CA GLU A 131 15.82 -1.46 -1.15
C GLU A 131 14.69 -1.77 -2.13
N SER A 132 13.68 -0.93 -2.17
CA SER A 132 12.66 -0.96 -3.22
C SER A 132 13.08 -0.06 -4.37
N ARG A 133 12.78 -0.49 -5.61
CA ARG A 133 13.11 0.25 -6.82
C ARG A 133 11.88 0.42 -7.68
N VAL A 134 11.67 1.63 -8.18
CA VAL A 134 10.55 2.01 -9.04
C VAL A 134 11.08 2.32 -10.42
N SER A 135 10.54 1.67 -11.45
CA SER A 135 10.86 1.92 -12.84
C SER A 135 10.15 3.17 -13.36
N SER A 136 8.85 3.28 -13.05
CA SER A 136 8.03 4.43 -13.46
C SER A 136 6.78 4.55 -12.59
N TYR A 137 6.17 5.73 -12.60
CA TYR A 137 4.85 5.96 -12.04
C TYR A 137 4.10 7.00 -12.87
N PHE A 138 2.82 6.76 -13.16
CA PHE A 138 2.04 7.63 -14.03
C PHE A 138 0.54 7.31 -13.97
N HIS A 139 -0.29 8.13 -14.64
CA HIS A 139 -1.71 7.90 -14.89
C HIS A 139 -1.88 6.83 -15.99
N HIS A 140 -2.08 5.57 -15.60
CA HIS A 140 -2.22 4.47 -16.53
C HIS A 140 -3.65 4.40 -17.09
N LEU A 141 -3.82 4.70 -18.38
CA LEU A 141 -5.11 4.69 -19.07
C LEU A 141 -5.48 3.32 -19.66
N GLY A 142 -4.55 2.38 -19.67
CA GLY A 142 -4.75 1.01 -20.19
C GLY A 142 -5.38 0.04 -19.20
N GLU A 143 -5.62 0.45 -17.94
CA GLU A 143 -6.28 -0.38 -16.94
C GLU A 143 -7.79 -0.51 -17.20
N GLU A 144 -8.44 -1.45 -16.55
CA GLU A 144 -9.88 -1.62 -16.58
C GLU A 144 -10.60 -0.36 -16.08
N LEU A 145 -11.77 -0.10 -16.65
CA LEU A 145 -12.56 1.10 -16.36
C LEU A 145 -12.81 1.34 -14.86
N ILE A 146 -12.93 0.26 -14.08
CA ILE A 146 -13.14 0.32 -12.62
C ILE A 146 -11.92 0.90 -11.88
N PHE A 147 -10.70 0.73 -12.41
CA PHE A 147 -9.47 1.26 -11.83
C PHE A 147 -9.10 2.60 -12.43
N ARG A 148 -9.06 2.71 -13.74
CA ARG A 148 -8.61 3.93 -14.42
C ARG A 148 -9.61 5.08 -14.38
N GLY A 149 -10.91 4.78 -14.30
CA GLY A 149 -11.95 5.79 -14.39
C GLY A 149 -11.77 6.68 -15.61
N THR A 150 -11.86 7.99 -15.42
CA THR A 150 -11.69 9.02 -16.45
C THR A 150 -10.29 9.68 -16.47
N HIS A 151 -9.47 9.44 -15.42
CA HIS A 151 -8.17 10.11 -15.22
C HIS A 151 -6.99 9.13 -15.14
N GLY A 152 -7.22 7.86 -15.40
CA GLY A 152 -6.21 6.83 -15.25
C GLY A 152 -6.12 6.26 -13.84
N SER A 153 -5.50 5.10 -13.73
CA SER A 153 -5.06 4.51 -12.48
C SER A 153 -3.72 5.11 -12.07
N GLY A 154 -3.56 5.51 -10.84
CA GLY A 154 -2.27 5.95 -10.30
C GLY A 154 -1.37 4.74 -10.13
N THR A 155 -0.60 4.42 -11.16
CA THR A 155 0.12 3.16 -11.24
C THR A 155 1.60 3.36 -10.97
N ILE A 156 2.17 2.58 -10.02
CA ILE A 156 3.59 2.61 -9.65
C ILE A 156 4.21 1.26 -10.00
N PHE A 157 5.15 1.26 -10.94
CA PHE A 157 5.80 0.08 -11.47
C PHE A 157 7.09 -0.23 -10.72
N PHE A 158 7.08 -1.33 -9.96
CA PHE A 158 8.28 -1.85 -9.31
C PHE A 158 9.14 -2.67 -10.28
N THR A 159 10.44 -2.72 -10.02
CA THR A 159 11.36 -3.62 -10.70
C THR A 159 11.40 -4.98 -10.00
N SER A 160 11.97 -5.98 -10.70
CA SER A 160 12.13 -7.34 -10.20
C SER A 160 10.81 -8.09 -9.98
N CYS A 161 10.88 -9.42 -9.92
CA CYS A 161 9.71 -10.28 -9.78
C CYS A 161 10.10 -11.65 -9.23
N ASN A 162 9.24 -12.24 -8.42
CA ASN A 162 9.39 -13.61 -7.91
C ASN A 162 8.65 -14.66 -8.78
N MET A 163 7.81 -14.23 -9.75
CA MET A 163 7.01 -15.13 -10.60
C MET A 163 7.74 -15.61 -11.85
N ARG A 164 8.54 -14.73 -12.48
CA ARG A 164 9.41 -15.03 -13.64
C ARG A 164 8.68 -15.66 -14.83
N CYS A 165 7.47 -15.19 -15.16
CA CYS A 165 6.68 -15.68 -16.28
C CYS A 165 7.45 -15.56 -17.62
N LEU A 166 7.39 -16.59 -18.45
CA LEU A 166 8.05 -16.58 -19.77
C LEU A 166 7.40 -15.56 -20.73
N PHE A 167 6.10 -15.39 -20.62
CA PHE A 167 5.26 -14.49 -21.42
C PHE A 167 5.06 -13.11 -20.77
N CYS A 168 5.95 -12.69 -19.87
CA CYS A 168 5.80 -11.43 -19.14
C CYS A 168 5.87 -10.23 -20.08
N GLN A 169 4.80 -9.44 -20.15
CA GLN A 169 4.77 -8.19 -20.93
C GLN A 169 5.67 -7.09 -20.36
N ASN A 170 6.02 -7.19 -19.06
CA ASN A 170 6.90 -6.27 -18.35
C ASN A 170 8.29 -6.92 -18.12
N ALA A 171 8.79 -7.71 -19.09
CA ALA A 171 10.00 -8.52 -18.92
C ALA A 171 11.26 -7.67 -18.66
N ASP A 172 11.32 -6.49 -19.22
CA ASP A 172 12.41 -5.50 -19.09
C ASP A 172 12.60 -5.07 -17.61
N ILE A 173 11.52 -4.77 -16.91
CA ILE A 173 11.56 -4.36 -15.48
C ILE A 173 11.48 -5.54 -14.54
N SER A 174 10.76 -6.61 -14.89
CA SER A 174 10.56 -7.77 -14.01
C SER A 174 11.78 -8.68 -13.89
N LYS A 175 12.65 -8.69 -14.91
CA LYS A 175 13.87 -9.52 -14.94
C LYS A 175 15.13 -8.76 -14.52
N ASP A 176 15.11 -7.45 -14.62
CA ASP A 176 16.22 -6.58 -14.21
C ASP A 176 15.84 -5.75 -12.97
N ARG A 177 16.46 -6.07 -11.82
CA ARG A 177 16.24 -5.31 -10.59
C ARG A 177 16.76 -3.88 -10.67
N PHE A 178 17.69 -3.59 -11.55
CA PHE A 178 18.30 -2.27 -11.70
C PHE A 178 17.61 -1.37 -12.72
N ASN A 179 16.59 -1.89 -13.43
CA ASN A 179 15.79 -1.09 -14.36
C ASN A 179 14.78 -0.21 -13.61
N GLY A 180 15.28 0.69 -12.78
CA GLY A 180 14.53 1.66 -11.98
C GLY A 180 15.39 2.32 -10.91
N ILE A 181 14.90 3.38 -10.33
CA ILE A 181 15.59 4.14 -9.27
C ILE A 181 15.28 3.56 -7.88
N PRO A 182 16.24 3.57 -6.94
CA PRO A 182 15.95 3.24 -5.54
C PRO A 182 15.01 4.28 -4.93
N VAL A 183 14.08 3.82 -4.10
CA VAL A 183 13.11 4.69 -3.43
C VAL A 183 12.97 4.31 -1.97
N THR A 184 12.92 5.32 -1.11
CA THR A 184 12.53 5.14 0.29
C THR A 184 11.03 4.95 0.40
N PRO A 185 10.52 4.35 1.49
CA PRO A 185 9.06 4.26 1.73
C PRO A 185 8.36 5.64 1.74
N ARG A 186 9.04 6.68 2.21
CA ARG A 186 8.50 8.05 2.22
C ARG A 186 8.36 8.61 0.81
N GLN A 187 9.36 8.43 -0.04
CA GLN A 187 9.28 8.80 -1.47
C GLN A 187 8.18 8.03 -2.19
N LEU A 188 8.02 6.74 -1.87
CA LEU A 188 6.94 5.92 -2.41
C LEU A 188 5.55 6.46 -2.00
N ALA A 189 5.42 6.92 -0.76
CA ALA A 189 4.21 7.59 -0.27
C ALA A 189 3.96 8.92 -0.99
N GLN A 190 5.00 9.72 -1.26
CA GLN A 190 4.92 10.95 -2.03
C GLN A 190 4.44 10.69 -3.47
N MET A 191 4.98 9.69 -4.16
CA MET A 191 4.52 9.29 -5.50
C MET A 191 3.03 8.93 -5.50
N ALA A 192 2.59 8.11 -4.54
CA ALA A 192 1.19 7.73 -4.41
C ALA A 192 0.30 8.94 -4.11
N TYR A 193 0.75 9.86 -3.26
CA TYR A 193 0.04 11.09 -2.94
C TYR A 193 -0.10 12.00 -4.18
N MET A 194 0.99 12.22 -4.92
CA MET A 194 0.98 13.06 -6.13
C MET A 194 -0.01 12.52 -7.16
N LEU A 195 0.04 11.24 -7.49
CA LEU A 195 -0.92 10.61 -8.39
C LEU A 195 -2.37 10.79 -7.93
N ARG A 196 -2.61 10.71 -6.61
CA ARG A 196 -3.94 10.88 -6.05
C ARG A 196 -4.45 12.31 -6.17
N ILE A 197 -3.62 13.33 -5.89
CA ILE A 197 -4.02 14.75 -6.00
C ILE A 197 -4.14 15.20 -7.46
N GLU A 198 -3.42 14.59 -8.39
CA GLU A 198 -3.52 14.81 -9.82
C GLU A 198 -4.80 14.22 -10.43
N GLY A 199 -5.58 13.45 -9.64
CA GLY A 199 -6.93 13.01 -10.02
C GLY A 199 -7.10 11.50 -10.17
N CYS A 200 -6.07 10.68 -9.98
CA CYS A 200 -6.24 9.23 -9.99
C CYS A 200 -7.17 8.78 -8.87
N HIS A 201 -8.09 7.85 -9.18
CA HIS A 201 -9.08 7.36 -8.22
C HIS A 201 -8.52 6.32 -7.26
N ASN A 202 -7.44 5.66 -7.63
CA ASN A 202 -6.76 4.61 -6.86
C ASN A 202 -5.25 4.70 -7.03
N ILE A 203 -4.52 3.89 -6.27
CA ILE A 203 -3.10 3.61 -6.48
C ILE A 203 -2.94 2.11 -6.70
N ASN A 204 -2.35 1.75 -7.83
CA ASN A 204 -2.00 0.37 -8.19
C ASN A 204 -0.48 0.16 -8.01
N TRP A 205 -0.15 -0.80 -7.16
CA TRP A 205 1.21 -1.29 -6.98
C TRP A 205 1.44 -2.44 -7.98
N VAL A 206 2.23 -2.22 -8.98
CA VAL A 206 2.39 -3.14 -10.13
C VAL A 206 3.85 -3.26 -10.59
N GLY A 207 4.07 -3.67 -11.82
CA GLY A 207 5.35 -3.74 -12.48
C GLY A 207 5.88 -5.17 -12.55
N GLY A 208 7.01 -5.46 -11.89
CA GLY A 208 7.51 -6.80 -11.70
C GLY A 208 6.54 -7.61 -10.84
N GLU A 209 6.59 -7.40 -9.53
CA GLU A 209 5.64 -7.97 -8.57
C GLU A 209 5.69 -7.13 -7.27
N PRO A 210 4.58 -6.61 -6.75
CA PRO A 210 4.60 -5.78 -5.55
C PRO A 210 4.85 -6.57 -4.25
N THR A 211 4.51 -7.85 -4.17
CA THR A 211 4.67 -8.67 -2.96
C THR A 211 6.08 -8.62 -2.36
N PRO A 212 7.17 -8.71 -3.14
CA PRO A 212 8.52 -8.53 -2.60
C PRO A 212 8.79 -7.16 -1.98
N HIS A 213 8.02 -6.14 -2.33
CA HIS A 213 8.15 -4.77 -1.84
C HIS A 213 7.20 -4.42 -0.70
N ILE A 214 6.48 -5.40 -0.14
CA ILE A 214 5.41 -5.16 0.84
C ILE A 214 5.87 -4.38 2.08
N HIS A 215 7.12 -4.55 2.54
CA HIS A 215 7.69 -3.79 3.64
C HIS A 215 7.73 -2.28 3.34
N SER A 216 8.15 -1.90 2.14
CA SER A 216 8.15 -0.50 1.70
C SER A 216 6.73 0.01 1.44
N ILE A 217 5.85 -0.80 0.84
CA ILE A 217 4.45 -0.43 0.57
C ILE A 217 3.69 -0.17 1.86
N VAL A 218 3.78 -1.08 2.85
CA VAL A 218 3.10 -0.90 4.15
C VAL A 218 3.64 0.32 4.88
N THR A 219 4.96 0.56 4.83
CA THR A 219 5.56 1.75 5.42
C THR A 219 5.16 3.02 4.69
N ALA A 220 5.04 3.00 3.35
CA ALA A 220 4.52 4.13 2.59
C ALA A 220 3.07 4.46 2.96
N ILE A 221 2.23 3.44 3.13
CA ILE A 221 0.85 3.59 3.61
C ILE A 221 0.83 4.18 5.03
N TRP A 222 1.77 3.77 5.89
CA TRP A 222 1.94 4.34 7.22
C TRP A 222 2.27 5.85 7.16
N HIS A 223 3.22 6.26 6.30
CA HIS A 223 3.52 7.68 6.05
C HIS A 223 2.28 8.45 5.56
N LEU A 224 1.53 7.91 4.59
CA LEU A 224 0.28 8.50 4.12
C LEU A 224 -0.75 8.68 5.25
N ALA A 225 -0.80 7.74 6.20
CA ALA A 225 -1.75 7.78 7.30
C ALA A 225 -1.39 8.81 8.38
N TYR A 226 -0.10 8.99 8.69
CA TYR A 226 0.35 9.73 9.88
C TYR A 226 0.94 11.10 9.57
N GLU A 227 1.68 11.26 8.47
CA GLU A 227 2.43 12.50 8.21
C GLU A 227 1.60 13.56 7.49
N GLY A 228 0.54 13.16 6.77
CA GLY A 228 -0.32 14.09 6.04
C GLY A 228 0.49 14.94 5.05
N PHE A 229 0.77 14.42 3.87
CA PHE A 229 1.54 15.14 2.85
C PHE A 229 0.90 16.47 2.51
N ARG A 230 1.67 17.57 2.55
CA ARG A 230 1.27 18.89 2.11
C ARG A 230 1.50 19.01 0.60
N LEU A 231 0.70 19.84 -0.06
CA LEU A 231 0.77 20.12 -1.51
C LEU A 231 2.08 20.82 -1.94
N ARG A 232 2.90 21.26 -0.99
CA ARG A 232 4.24 21.83 -1.25
C ARG A 232 5.25 21.08 -0.41
N PRO A 233 6.34 20.57 -1.02
CA PRO A 233 7.50 20.14 -0.26
C PRO A 233 7.96 21.32 0.61
N SER A 234 8.28 21.09 1.86
CA SER A 234 9.07 22.06 2.63
C SER A 234 10.48 22.11 2.05
N GLU A 235 11.19 23.20 2.23
CA GLU A 235 12.61 23.31 1.79
C GLU A 235 13.48 22.17 2.37
N GLU A 236 13.08 21.60 3.52
CA GLU A 236 13.71 20.45 4.18
C GLU A 236 13.43 19.09 3.46
N ASP A 237 12.48 19.02 2.54
CA ASP A 237 12.16 17.80 1.78
C ASP A 237 13.00 17.68 0.48
N LEU A 238 13.87 18.67 0.18
CA LEU A 238 14.64 18.77 -1.07
C LEU A 238 16.15 18.43 -0.92
N ASP A 239 16.62 18.07 0.29
CA ASP A 239 17.99 17.65 0.56
C ASP A 239 18.22 16.13 0.50
#